data_6b3c3794992dcc7f18140832b4aa4da2
#
_entry.id   6b3c3794992dcc7f18140832b4aa4da2
#
_cell.length_a   1.000
_cell.length_b   1.000
_cell.length_c   1.000
_cell.angle_alpha   90.00
_cell.angle_beta   90.00
_cell.angle_gamma   90.00
#
_symmetry.space_group_name_H-M   'P 1'
#
loop_
_entity.id
_entity.type
_entity.pdbx_description
1 polymer ?
#
loop_
_entity_poly.entity_id
_entity_poly.type
_entity_poly.pdbx_seq_one_letter_code
_entity_poly.pdbx_strand_id
1 'polypeptide(L)'
;MPELPETETIARDLDGALRGAVVRSVEVVRSDVLRGDAHSRPRRPAASLANAVAAELTGAKVHGVSRRAKSVILAFGTVCAGGQVEGLRRLVVTPRFTGALLIDGAPDDAYTCLRVDLADGRTLRYHDVRRLGTLALLGPSAFEAWEIALGPEPLDPALTVERFSGIIRGSSRAVKSILMDQKRLAGVGNIYANEALWRARIRPARRGERVTRAQCATLLDALRAVLTESIALRGTTFRDYRDAYGGRGGFASRLQAYGRAGEPCLRCGTALRATHSIEGRQTVWCPACQT
;
A
#
# COMPACT_ATOMS: atom_id res chain seq x y z
N MET A 1 -0.27 8.08 5.11
CA MET A 1 0.31 7.38 3.94
C MET A 1 -0.43 6.06 3.82
N PRO A 2 -1.05 5.76 2.69
CA PRO A 2 -1.66 4.45 2.47
C PRO A 2 -0.66 3.32 2.70
N GLU A 3 -1.03 2.36 3.52
CA GLU A 3 -0.34 1.11 3.77
C GLU A 3 -1.20 -0.05 3.19
N LEU A 4 -0.96 -1.29 3.58
CA LEU A 4 -1.69 -2.44 3.04
C LEU A 4 -3.23 -2.30 3.15
N PRO A 5 -3.83 -1.97 4.31
CA PRO A 5 -5.28 -1.89 4.42
C PRO A 5 -5.92 -0.81 3.54
N GLU A 6 -5.28 0.35 3.45
CA GLU A 6 -5.77 1.45 2.62
C GLU A 6 -5.73 1.09 1.14
N THR A 7 -4.62 0.51 0.66
CA THR A 7 -4.48 0.09 -0.73
C THR A 7 -5.35 -1.12 -1.06
N GLU A 8 -5.61 -2.01 -0.11
CA GLU A 8 -6.55 -3.12 -0.26
C GLU A 8 -7.99 -2.61 -0.43
N THR A 9 -8.38 -1.63 0.38
CA THR A 9 -9.71 -1.00 0.28
C THR A 9 -9.91 -0.37 -1.10
N ILE A 10 -8.94 0.45 -1.55
CA ILE A 10 -8.97 1.07 -2.87
C ILE A 10 -9.05 0.00 -3.98
N ALA A 11 -8.23 -1.04 -3.89
CA ALA A 11 -8.21 -2.09 -4.92
C ALA A 11 -9.55 -2.83 -5.04
N ARG A 12 -10.19 -3.16 -3.92
CA ARG A 12 -11.52 -3.81 -3.90
C ARG A 12 -12.61 -2.91 -4.47
N ASP A 13 -12.63 -1.64 -4.07
CA ASP A 13 -13.58 -0.66 -4.59
C ASP A 13 -13.44 -0.53 -6.12
N LEU A 14 -12.20 -0.35 -6.60
CA LEU A 14 -11.94 -0.19 -8.02
C LEU A 14 -12.17 -1.49 -8.81
N ASP A 15 -11.90 -2.66 -8.24
CA ASP A 15 -12.19 -3.93 -8.93
C ASP A 15 -13.68 -4.10 -9.18
N GLY A 16 -14.51 -3.82 -8.16
CA GLY A 16 -15.96 -3.84 -8.30
C GLY A 16 -16.50 -2.80 -9.30
N ALA A 17 -15.85 -1.63 -9.37
CA ALA A 17 -16.30 -0.56 -10.24
C ALA A 17 -15.78 -0.68 -11.69
N LEU A 18 -14.54 -1.13 -11.89
CA LEU A 18 -13.85 -1.00 -13.19
C LEU A 18 -13.76 -2.31 -13.97
N ARG A 19 -13.96 -3.46 -13.33
CA ARG A 19 -13.83 -4.75 -14.03
C ARG A 19 -14.75 -4.82 -15.26
N GLY A 20 -14.13 -5.07 -16.42
CA GLY A 20 -14.85 -5.12 -17.70
C GLY A 20 -15.01 -3.79 -18.41
N ALA A 21 -14.74 -2.65 -17.78
CA ALA A 21 -14.79 -1.34 -18.41
C ALA A 21 -13.73 -1.20 -19.53
N VAL A 22 -14.07 -0.45 -20.56
CA VAL A 22 -13.17 -0.14 -21.68
C VAL A 22 -12.69 1.30 -21.55
N VAL A 23 -11.39 1.49 -21.73
CA VAL A 23 -10.75 2.82 -21.69
C VAL A 23 -11.05 3.57 -22.99
N ARG A 24 -11.68 4.73 -22.88
CA ARG A 24 -11.95 5.62 -24.01
C ARG A 24 -10.75 6.52 -24.34
N SER A 25 -10.16 7.11 -23.29
CA SER A 25 -8.99 7.99 -23.41
C SER A 25 -8.19 8.02 -22.12
N VAL A 26 -6.90 8.33 -22.25
CA VAL A 26 -6.00 8.52 -21.10
C VAL A 26 -5.25 9.83 -21.28
N GLU A 27 -5.24 10.64 -20.23
CA GLU A 27 -4.47 11.88 -20.16
C GLU A 27 -3.50 11.82 -18.98
N VAL A 28 -2.21 11.92 -19.26
CA VAL A 28 -1.17 12.08 -18.24
C VAL A 28 -0.92 13.57 -18.03
N VAL A 29 -1.61 14.16 -17.06
CA VAL A 29 -1.53 15.59 -16.76
C VAL A 29 -0.18 15.96 -16.12
N ARG A 30 0.38 15.06 -15.32
CA ARG A 30 1.66 15.25 -14.62
C ARG A 30 2.57 14.05 -14.84
N SER A 31 3.54 14.19 -15.73
CA SER A 31 4.45 13.11 -16.10
C SER A 31 5.53 12.80 -15.03
N ASP A 32 5.75 13.71 -14.09
CA ASP A 32 6.73 13.53 -13.01
C ASP A 32 6.38 12.41 -12.00
N VAL A 33 5.14 11.91 -12.00
CA VAL A 33 4.73 10.71 -11.25
C VAL A 33 5.00 9.40 -11.99
N LEU A 34 5.22 9.45 -13.32
CA LEU A 34 5.49 8.26 -14.12
C LEU A 34 6.89 7.69 -13.85
N ARG A 35 7.01 6.37 -13.99
CA ARG A 35 8.27 5.63 -13.92
C ARG A 35 8.36 4.67 -15.11
N GLY A 36 9.56 4.52 -15.67
CA GLY A 36 9.81 3.53 -16.72
C GLY A 36 9.76 2.09 -16.18
N ASP A 37 10.07 1.93 -14.90
CA ASP A 37 9.86 0.71 -14.13
C ASP A 37 9.41 1.08 -12.69
N ALA A 38 8.84 0.11 -11.97
CA ALA A 38 8.26 0.37 -10.65
C ALA A 38 9.28 0.63 -9.53
N HIS A 39 10.58 0.42 -9.79
CA HIS A 39 11.67 0.61 -8.83
C HIS A 39 12.56 1.82 -9.12
N SER A 40 12.47 2.41 -10.32
CA SER A 40 13.34 3.53 -10.71
C SER A 40 13.12 4.76 -9.84
N ARG A 41 14.22 5.45 -9.57
CA ARG A 41 14.17 6.80 -8.99
C ARG A 41 13.57 7.76 -10.03
N PRO A 42 12.93 8.88 -9.59
CA PRO A 42 12.39 9.85 -10.53
C PRO A 42 13.51 10.37 -11.43
N ARG A 43 13.52 9.94 -12.69
CA ARG A 43 14.16 10.67 -13.78
C ARG A 43 13.09 11.62 -14.32
N ARG A 44 13.48 12.77 -14.89
CA ARG A 44 12.54 13.60 -15.63
C ARG A 44 11.90 12.71 -16.70
N PRO A 45 10.62 12.32 -16.58
CA PRO A 45 10.00 11.49 -17.59
C PRO A 45 9.94 12.28 -18.88
N ALA A 46 10.33 11.68 -19.98
CA ALA A 46 10.12 12.28 -21.28
C ALA A 46 8.60 12.31 -21.59
N ALA A 47 8.14 13.32 -22.30
CA ALA A 47 6.78 13.37 -22.82
C ALA A 47 6.41 12.08 -23.60
N SER A 48 7.42 11.44 -24.21
CA SER A 48 7.29 10.14 -24.88
C SER A 48 6.73 9.02 -23.97
N LEU A 49 7.05 8.99 -22.67
CA LEU A 49 6.51 7.98 -21.76
C LEU A 49 5.02 8.23 -21.47
N ALA A 50 4.61 9.49 -21.32
CA ALA A 50 3.20 9.84 -21.12
C ALA A 50 2.35 9.46 -22.35
N ASN A 51 2.85 9.74 -23.55
CA ASN A 51 2.19 9.38 -24.80
C ASN A 51 2.12 7.85 -24.99
N ALA A 52 3.19 7.13 -24.62
CA ALA A 52 3.19 5.66 -24.68
C ALA A 52 2.14 5.06 -23.72
N VAL A 53 2.04 5.56 -22.49
CA VAL A 53 1.02 5.11 -21.52
C VAL A 53 -0.40 5.38 -22.07
N ALA A 54 -0.64 6.55 -22.63
CA ALA A 54 -1.93 6.89 -23.21
C ALA A 54 -2.28 5.99 -24.41
N ALA A 55 -1.34 5.77 -25.32
CA ALA A 55 -1.54 4.93 -26.49
C ALA A 55 -1.78 3.45 -26.14
N GLU A 56 -1.02 2.90 -25.16
CA GLU A 56 -1.15 1.50 -24.76
C GLU A 56 -2.45 1.21 -24.00
N LEU A 57 -3.00 2.18 -23.27
CA LEU A 57 -4.21 2.00 -22.48
C LEU A 57 -5.50 2.37 -23.22
N THR A 58 -5.45 3.24 -24.22
CA THR A 58 -6.64 3.62 -24.99
C THR A 58 -7.19 2.44 -25.78
N GLY A 59 -8.48 2.14 -25.63
CA GLY A 59 -9.15 0.97 -26.20
C GLY A 59 -8.99 -0.32 -25.40
N ALA A 60 -8.11 -0.35 -24.42
CA ALA A 60 -7.91 -1.54 -23.59
C ALA A 60 -9.07 -1.77 -22.61
N LYS A 61 -9.32 -3.04 -22.29
CA LYS A 61 -10.31 -3.46 -21.28
C LYS A 61 -9.64 -3.65 -19.92
N VAL A 62 -10.29 -3.21 -18.85
CA VAL A 62 -9.87 -3.51 -17.47
C VAL A 62 -10.25 -4.95 -17.13
N HIS A 63 -9.26 -5.81 -16.91
CA HIS A 63 -9.47 -7.22 -16.53
C HIS A 63 -9.66 -7.40 -15.03
N GLY A 64 -9.15 -6.48 -14.23
CA GLY A 64 -9.34 -6.46 -12.79
C GLY A 64 -8.39 -5.50 -12.11
N VAL A 65 -8.68 -5.27 -10.83
CA VAL A 65 -7.83 -4.47 -9.95
C VAL A 65 -7.45 -5.31 -8.74
N SER A 66 -6.20 -5.27 -8.37
CA SER A 66 -5.66 -6.03 -7.24
C SER A 66 -4.68 -5.18 -6.43
N ARG A 67 -4.20 -5.71 -5.33
CA ARG A 67 -3.18 -5.07 -4.50
C ARG A 67 -1.95 -5.96 -4.36
N ARG A 68 -0.77 -5.35 -4.34
CA ARG A 68 0.48 -5.97 -3.89
C ARG A 68 1.27 -4.96 -3.07
N ALA A 69 1.70 -5.34 -1.86
CA ALA A 69 2.36 -4.42 -0.93
C ALA A 69 1.50 -3.17 -0.64
N LYS A 70 1.99 -1.99 -0.96
CA LYS A 70 1.30 -0.69 -0.82
C LYS A 70 0.92 -0.09 -2.17
N SER A 71 0.73 -0.95 -3.17
CA SER A 71 0.40 -0.53 -4.52
C SER A 71 -0.92 -1.14 -4.98
N VAL A 72 -1.70 -0.35 -5.68
CA VAL A 72 -2.88 -0.78 -6.43
C VAL A 72 -2.45 -1.13 -7.84
N ILE A 73 -2.92 -2.25 -8.38
CA ILE A 73 -2.54 -2.78 -9.67
C ILE A 73 -3.77 -2.91 -10.54
N LEU A 74 -3.84 -2.14 -11.62
CA LEU A 74 -4.89 -2.24 -12.62
C LEU A 74 -4.36 -3.06 -13.81
N ALA A 75 -5.03 -4.14 -14.13
CA ALA A 75 -4.68 -5.01 -15.26
C ALA A 75 -5.51 -4.64 -16.49
N PHE A 76 -4.82 -4.33 -17.59
CA PHE A 76 -5.40 -3.95 -18.88
C PHE A 76 -4.96 -4.92 -19.97
N GLY A 77 -5.79 -5.12 -20.98
CA GLY A 77 -5.46 -5.93 -22.13
C GLY A 77 -6.59 -5.91 -23.16
N THR A 78 -6.34 -6.50 -24.32
CA THR A 78 -7.33 -6.66 -25.38
C THR A 78 -7.86 -8.10 -25.35
N VAL A 79 -9.18 -8.26 -25.41
CA VAL A 79 -9.80 -9.59 -25.52
C VAL A 79 -9.92 -9.93 -26.99
N CYS A 80 -9.20 -10.96 -27.45
CA CYS A 80 -9.25 -11.47 -28.81
C CYS A 80 -10.40 -12.45 -29.02
N ALA A 81 -10.69 -12.76 -30.27
CA ALA A 81 -11.62 -13.81 -30.66
C ALA A 81 -11.17 -15.14 -30.01
N GLY A 82 -12.03 -15.73 -29.17
CA GLY A 82 -11.68 -16.91 -28.36
C GLY A 82 -11.45 -16.64 -26.87
N GLY A 83 -11.59 -15.39 -26.41
CA GLY A 83 -11.53 -15.02 -24.98
C GLY A 83 -10.12 -14.92 -24.40
N GLN A 84 -9.07 -15.07 -25.19
CA GLN A 84 -7.68 -14.86 -24.77
C GLN A 84 -7.39 -13.37 -24.58
N VAL A 85 -6.60 -13.03 -23.55
CA VAL A 85 -6.15 -11.67 -23.28
C VAL A 85 -4.77 -11.48 -23.89
N GLU A 86 -4.68 -10.59 -24.86
CA GLU A 86 -3.42 -10.18 -25.46
C GLU A 86 -2.98 -8.80 -24.97
N GLY A 87 -1.68 -8.52 -25.07
CA GLY A 87 -1.14 -7.22 -24.72
C GLY A 87 -1.28 -6.86 -23.24
N LEU A 88 -1.34 -7.86 -22.34
CA LEU A 88 -1.55 -7.60 -20.91
C LEU A 88 -0.54 -6.60 -20.35
N ARG A 89 -1.04 -5.50 -19.80
CA ARG A 89 -0.29 -4.45 -19.11
C ARG A 89 -0.83 -4.28 -17.70
N ARG A 90 0.05 -3.92 -16.79
CA ARG A 90 -0.32 -3.63 -15.40
C ARG A 90 0.13 -2.22 -15.04
N LEU A 91 -0.84 -1.35 -14.75
CA LEU A 91 -0.56 -0.05 -14.17
C LEU A 91 -0.41 -0.21 -12.66
N VAL A 92 0.83 -0.12 -12.20
CA VAL A 92 1.18 -0.19 -10.76
C VAL A 92 1.17 1.22 -10.19
N VAL A 93 0.23 1.48 -9.28
CA VAL A 93 0.05 2.78 -8.62
C VAL A 93 0.45 2.66 -7.17
N THR A 94 1.48 3.40 -6.75
CA THR A 94 1.90 3.49 -5.34
C THR A 94 1.55 4.88 -4.81
N PRO A 95 0.42 5.06 -4.11
CA PRO A 95 -0.12 6.40 -3.80
C PRO A 95 0.67 7.20 -2.76
N ARG A 96 1.49 6.55 -1.93
CA ARG A 96 2.28 7.17 -0.87
C ARG A 96 1.44 8.07 0.06
N PHE A 97 1.86 9.35 0.30
CA PHE A 97 1.28 10.19 1.35
C PHE A 97 -0.07 10.82 0.99
N THR A 98 -0.14 11.47 -0.17
CA THR A 98 -1.29 12.27 -0.63
C THR A 98 -1.92 11.74 -1.90
N GLY A 99 -1.41 10.62 -2.42
CA GLY A 99 -1.97 9.98 -3.61
C GLY A 99 -3.31 9.33 -3.30
N ALA A 100 -4.30 9.57 -4.16
CA ALA A 100 -5.62 8.96 -4.13
C ALA A 100 -6.00 8.50 -5.54
N LEU A 101 -6.60 7.31 -5.64
CA LEU A 101 -7.26 6.83 -6.85
C LEU A 101 -8.75 6.99 -6.65
N LEU A 102 -9.38 7.87 -7.42
CA LEU A 102 -10.78 8.25 -7.27
C LEU A 102 -11.56 7.91 -8.53
N ILE A 103 -12.72 7.29 -8.35
CA ILE A 103 -13.67 7.03 -9.41
C ILE A 103 -14.90 7.89 -9.19
N ASP A 104 -15.34 8.58 -10.23
CA ASP A 104 -16.47 9.50 -10.25
C ASP A 104 -16.49 10.56 -9.14
N GLY A 105 -17.18 11.68 -9.36
CA GLY A 105 -17.43 12.69 -8.33
C GLY A 105 -16.26 13.61 -7.94
N ALA A 106 -15.01 13.30 -8.29
CA ALA A 106 -13.90 14.23 -8.07
C ALA A 106 -13.74 15.14 -9.29
N PRO A 107 -13.82 16.47 -9.14
CA PRO A 107 -13.52 17.37 -10.25
C PRO A 107 -12.05 17.28 -10.66
N ASP A 108 -11.74 17.60 -11.91
CA ASP A 108 -10.36 17.86 -12.31
C ASP A 108 -9.87 19.11 -11.57
N ASP A 109 -8.75 18.97 -10.90
CA ASP A 109 -8.10 20.05 -10.16
C ASP A 109 -6.61 20.12 -10.46
N ALA A 110 -5.92 21.09 -9.86
CA ALA A 110 -4.49 21.32 -10.03
C ALA A 110 -3.61 20.12 -9.59
N TYR A 111 -4.17 19.15 -8.90
CA TYR A 111 -3.46 18.00 -8.33
C TYR A 111 -3.75 16.69 -9.07
N THR A 112 -4.61 16.70 -10.08
CA THR A 112 -4.81 15.55 -10.96
C THR A 112 -3.53 15.25 -11.74
N CYS A 113 -3.05 14.01 -11.63
CA CYS A 113 -1.82 13.56 -12.28
C CYS A 113 -2.10 12.64 -13.48
N LEU A 114 -3.13 11.81 -13.38
CA LEU A 114 -3.60 10.92 -14.44
C LEU A 114 -5.13 10.95 -14.46
N ARG A 115 -5.69 10.99 -15.67
CA ARG A 115 -7.12 10.86 -15.94
C ARG A 115 -7.33 9.71 -16.94
N VAL A 116 -8.26 8.83 -16.62
CA VAL A 116 -8.68 7.71 -17.48
C VAL A 116 -10.18 7.82 -17.66
N ASP A 117 -10.63 8.19 -18.84
CA ASP A 117 -12.05 8.21 -19.20
C ASP A 117 -12.46 6.84 -19.72
N LEU A 118 -13.58 6.34 -19.25
CA LEU A 118 -14.14 5.06 -19.65
C LEU A 118 -15.22 5.24 -20.71
N ALA A 119 -15.47 4.21 -21.51
CA ALA A 119 -16.46 4.22 -22.58
C ALA A 119 -17.90 4.37 -22.04
N ASP A 120 -18.14 3.97 -20.80
CA ASP A 120 -19.44 4.08 -20.10
C ASP A 120 -19.68 5.45 -19.45
N GLY A 121 -18.78 6.40 -19.63
CA GLY A 121 -18.88 7.78 -19.14
C GLY A 121 -18.24 8.03 -17.78
N ARG A 122 -17.84 6.99 -17.05
CA ARG A 122 -17.11 7.14 -15.77
C ARG A 122 -15.67 7.61 -16.02
N THR A 123 -15.06 8.19 -14.97
CA THR A 123 -13.67 8.64 -15.02
C THR A 123 -12.91 8.18 -13.77
N LEU A 124 -11.76 7.51 -13.97
CA LEU A 124 -10.80 7.23 -12.91
C LEU A 124 -9.73 8.32 -12.92
N ARG A 125 -9.41 8.86 -11.74
CA ARG A 125 -8.36 9.88 -11.55
C ARG A 125 -7.32 9.41 -10.54
N TYR A 126 -6.05 9.65 -10.84
CA TYR A 126 -5.01 9.66 -9.84
C TYR A 126 -4.68 11.09 -9.45
N HIS A 127 -4.95 11.42 -8.21
CA HIS A 127 -4.77 12.73 -7.60
C HIS A 127 -3.63 12.68 -6.58
N ASP A 128 -2.65 13.60 -6.63
CA ASP A 128 -1.55 13.62 -5.65
C ASP A 128 -0.99 15.04 -5.42
N VAL A 129 -1.42 15.66 -4.32
CA VAL A 129 -1.02 17.02 -3.92
C VAL A 129 0.50 17.19 -3.84
N ARG A 130 1.20 16.19 -3.30
CA ARG A 130 2.66 16.24 -3.10
C ARG A 130 3.45 15.61 -4.22
N ARG A 131 2.82 14.92 -5.14
CA ARG A 131 3.42 14.19 -6.27
C ARG A 131 4.56 13.25 -5.85
N LEU A 132 4.40 12.61 -4.69
CA LEU A 132 5.35 11.64 -4.15
C LEU A 132 5.00 10.20 -4.54
N GLY A 133 3.78 9.95 -4.97
CA GLY A 133 3.35 8.68 -5.49
C GLY A 133 3.96 8.37 -6.85
N THR A 134 3.80 7.14 -7.30
CA THR A 134 4.38 6.68 -8.57
C THR A 134 3.39 5.85 -9.36
N LEU A 135 3.44 6.01 -10.69
CA LEU A 135 2.71 5.23 -11.68
C LEU A 135 3.72 4.53 -12.59
N ALA A 136 3.60 3.23 -12.77
CA ALA A 136 4.43 2.48 -13.72
C ALA A 136 3.54 1.54 -14.55
N LEU A 137 3.58 1.65 -15.87
CA LEU A 137 2.91 0.73 -16.78
C LEU A 137 3.89 -0.38 -17.15
N LEU A 138 3.61 -1.59 -16.69
CA LEU A 138 4.52 -2.74 -16.79
C LEU A 138 3.95 -3.83 -17.70
N GLY A 139 4.78 -4.33 -18.60
CA GLY A 139 4.52 -5.59 -19.28
C GLY A 139 4.75 -6.80 -18.35
N PRO A 140 4.42 -8.03 -18.80
CA PRO A 140 4.46 -9.23 -17.95
C PRO A 140 5.80 -9.46 -17.25
N SER A 141 6.92 -9.45 -17.97
CA SER A 141 8.26 -9.72 -17.41
C SER A 141 8.71 -8.65 -16.41
N ALA A 142 8.43 -7.37 -16.72
CA ALA A 142 8.77 -6.26 -15.81
C ALA A 142 7.92 -6.29 -14.54
N PHE A 143 6.65 -6.70 -14.65
CA PHE A 143 5.77 -6.87 -13.50
C PHE A 143 6.24 -8.03 -12.61
N GLU A 144 6.58 -9.17 -13.19
CA GLU A 144 7.11 -10.31 -12.45
C GLU A 144 8.40 -9.95 -11.69
N ALA A 145 9.34 -9.29 -12.36
CA ALA A 145 10.56 -8.80 -11.72
C ALA A 145 10.28 -7.84 -10.55
N TRP A 146 9.30 -6.94 -10.71
CA TRP A 146 8.85 -6.05 -9.64
C TRP A 146 8.23 -6.82 -8.47
N GLU A 147 7.40 -7.82 -8.74
CA GLU A 147 6.71 -8.60 -7.72
C GLU A 147 7.67 -9.48 -6.90
N ILE A 148 8.63 -10.12 -7.56
CA ILE A 148 9.66 -10.97 -6.92
C ILE A 148 10.57 -10.14 -5.99
N ALA A 149 10.80 -8.87 -6.29
CA ALA A 149 11.61 -7.99 -5.45
C ALA A 149 10.94 -7.63 -4.10
N LEU A 150 9.65 -7.96 -3.93
CA LEU A 150 8.90 -7.71 -2.70
C LEU A 150 8.88 -8.95 -1.79
N GLY A 151 8.89 -8.71 -0.48
CA GLY A 151 8.72 -9.76 0.51
C GLY A 151 7.33 -10.41 0.48
N PRO A 152 7.12 -11.47 1.27
CA PRO A 152 5.80 -12.10 1.41
C PRO A 152 4.77 -11.15 2.02
N GLU A 153 3.50 -11.40 1.73
CA GLU A 153 2.37 -10.66 2.27
C GLU A 153 2.01 -11.19 3.69
N PRO A 154 1.77 -10.31 4.68
CA PRO A 154 1.40 -10.76 6.03
C PRO A 154 0.11 -11.59 6.09
N LEU A 155 -0.85 -11.27 5.23
CA LEU A 155 -2.16 -11.92 5.17
C LEU A 155 -2.18 -13.18 4.30
N ASP A 156 -1.08 -13.47 3.58
CA ASP A 156 -0.97 -14.71 2.81
C ASP A 156 -0.89 -15.91 3.76
N PRO A 157 -1.80 -16.90 3.64
CA PRO A 157 -1.71 -18.15 4.41
C PRO A 157 -0.38 -18.90 4.23
N ALA A 158 0.30 -18.75 3.09
CA ALA A 158 1.60 -19.34 2.83
C ALA A 158 2.75 -18.72 3.66
N LEU A 159 2.53 -17.58 4.31
CA LEU A 159 3.47 -17.04 5.29
C LEU A 159 3.29 -17.77 6.63
N THR A 160 3.96 -18.90 6.79
CA THR A 160 3.94 -19.65 8.05
C THR A 160 4.72 -18.94 9.16
N VAL A 161 4.49 -19.35 10.43
CA VAL A 161 5.24 -18.83 11.58
C VAL A 161 6.74 -19.09 11.45
N GLU A 162 7.11 -20.22 10.86
CA GLU A 162 8.51 -20.60 10.61
C GLU A 162 9.18 -19.60 9.65
N ARG A 163 8.53 -19.34 8.51
CA ARG A 163 9.03 -18.40 7.51
C ARG A 163 9.11 -16.98 8.07
N PHE A 164 8.07 -16.53 8.75
CA PHE A 164 8.04 -15.23 9.42
C PHE A 164 9.13 -15.11 10.50
N SER A 165 9.31 -16.14 11.32
CA SER A 165 10.37 -16.19 12.33
C SER A 165 11.76 -16.11 11.68
N GLY A 166 11.98 -16.77 10.55
CA GLY A 166 13.21 -16.64 9.76
C GLY A 166 13.47 -15.21 9.29
N ILE A 167 12.43 -14.52 8.81
CA ILE A 167 12.53 -13.12 8.38
C ILE A 167 12.91 -12.18 9.52
N ILE A 168 12.27 -12.34 10.69
CA ILE A 168 12.52 -11.48 11.86
C ILE A 168 13.88 -11.79 12.46
N ARG A 169 14.16 -13.05 12.76
CA ARG A 169 15.36 -13.48 13.50
C ARG A 169 16.64 -13.47 12.66
N GLY A 170 16.51 -13.52 11.34
CA GLY A 170 17.64 -13.39 10.40
C GLY A 170 18.18 -11.96 10.29
N SER A 171 17.94 -11.08 11.29
CA SER A 171 18.43 -9.70 11.25
C SER A 171 18.70 -9.15 12.65
N SER A 172 19.80 -8.42 12.78
CA SER A 172 20.15 -7.69 14.01
C SER A 172 19.49 -6.29 14.09
N ARG A 173 18.78 -5.86 13.05
CA ARG A 173 18.03 -4.58 13.05
C ARG A 173 16.90 -4.60 14.09
N ALA A 174 16.40 -3.41 14.45
CA ALA A 174 15.19 -3.28 15.25
C ALA A 174 14.01 -4.03 14.59
N VAL A 175 13.22 -4.77 15.37
CA VAL A 175 12.08 -5.55 14.83
C VAL A 175 11.09 -4.67 14.07
N LYS A 176 10.89 -3.43 14.51
CA LYS A 176 10.05 -2.47 13.76
C LYS A 176 10.61 -2.15 12.37
N SER A 177 11.92 -1.97 12.23
CA SER A 177 12.57 -1.75 10.93
C SER A 177 12.40 -2.95 10.00
N ILE A 178 12.48 -4.16 10.56
CA ILE A 178 12.29 -5.40 9.78
C ILE A 178 10.85 -5.51 9.25
N LEU A 179 9.86 -5.23 10.10
CA LEU A 179 8.44 -5.23 9.72
C LEU A 179 8.12 -4.22 8.61
N MET A 180 8.80 -3.09 8.58
CA MET A 180 8.54 -2.01 7.61
C MET A 180 9.33 -2.16 6.30
N ASP A 181 10.27 -3.07 6.23
CA ASP A 181 11.10 -3.33 5.05
C ASP A 181 10.32 -4.14 4.01
N GLN A 182 9.89 -3.47 2.93
CA GLN A 182 9.04 -4.05 1.89
C GLN A 182 9.69 -5.25 1.16
N LYS A 183 11.01 -5.38 1.19
CA LYS A 183 11.72 -6.54 0.65
C LYS A 183 11.68 -7.76 1.58
N ARG A 184 11.40 -7.55 2.87
CA ARG A 184 11.30 -8.59 3.88
C ARG A 184 9.86 -8.96 4.20
N LEU A 185 8.98 -7.95 4.28
CA LEU A 185 7.56 -8.12 4.55
C LEU A 185 6.78 -7.01 3.82
N ALA A 186 5.98 -7.39 2.86
CA ALA A 186 5.28 -6.45 2.01
C ALA A 186 4.06 -5.82 2.70
N GLY A 187 3.77 -4.56 2.41
CA GLY A 187 2.54 -3.87 2.80
C GLY A 187 2.55 -3.24 4.19
N VAL A 188 3.37 -3.70 5.12
CA VAL A 188 3.42 -3.14 6.48
C VAL A 188 4.13 -1.79 6.50
N GLY A 189 3.55 -0.82 7.21
CA GLY A 189 4.18 0.48 7.41
C GLY A 189 4.15 0.91 8.87
N ASN A 190 4.25 2.22 9.08
CA ASN A 190 4.49 2.76 10.42
C ASN A 190 3.31 2.58 11.37
N ILE A 191 2.08 2.73 10.87
CA ILE A 191 0.87 2.59 11.69
C ILE A 191 0.78 1.16 12.21
N TYR A 192 0.72 0.21 11.29
CA TYR A 192 0.45 -1.19 11.63
C TYR A 192 1.64 -1.88 12.30
N ALA A 193 2.87 -1.46 12.07
CA ALA A 193 4.02 -1.94 12.83
C ALA A 193 3.97 -1.51 14.31
N ASN A 194 3.58 -0.27 14.61
CA ASN A 194 3.39 0.18 16.00
C ASN A 194 2.28 -0.62 16.68
N GLU A 195 1.12 -0.76 16.03
CA GLU A 195 -0.05 -1.45 16.58
C GLU A 195 0.22 -2.94 16.83
N ALA A 196 0.81 -3.64 15.85
CA ALA A 196 1.15 -5.06 15.98
C ALA A 196 2.16 -5.30 17.13
N LEU A 197 3.20 -4.48 17.23
CA LEU A 197 4.20 -4.58 18.29
C LEU A 197 3.61 -4.28 19.68
N TRP A 198 2.67 -3.31 19.77
CA TRP A 198 1.97 -3.04 21.01
C TRP A 198 1.09 -4.23 21.42
N ARG A 199 0.33 -4.81 20.48
CA ARG A 199 -0.50 -5.99 20.71
C ARG A 199 0.33 -7.20 21.16
N ALA A 200 1.45 -7.44 20.50
CA ALA A 200 2.39 -8.53 20.79
C ALA A 200 3.28 -8.29 22.01
N ARG A 201 3.20 -7.13 22.67
CA ARG A 201 4.04 -6.75 23.82
C ARG A 201 5.55 -6.77 23.55
N ILE A 202 5.95 -6.50 22.31
CA ILE A 202 7.36 -6.49 21.91
C ILE A 202 7.83 -5.04 21.77
N ARG A 203 8.97 -4.73 22.40
CA ARG A 203 9.60 -3.41 22.28
C ARG A 203 10.05 -3.17 20.84
N PRO A 204 9.65 -2.05 20.18
CA PRO A 204 9.96 -1.81 18.78
C PRO A 204 11.45 -1.79 18.44
N ALA A 205 12.31 -1.38 19.39
CA ALA A 205 13.76 -1.33 19.24
C ALA A 205 14.45 -2.69 19.54
N ARG A 206 13.70 -3.73 19.97
CA ARG A 206 14.28 -5.06 20.18
C ARG A 206 14.90 -5.56 18.88
N ARG A 207 16.13 -6.09 18.95
CA ARG A 207 16.82 -6.67 17.79
C ARG A 207 16.09 -7.94 17.34
N GLY A 208 15.92 -8.11 16.04
CA GLY A 208 15.16 -9.25 15.49
C GLY A 208 15.70 -10.60 15.94
N GLU A 209 17.03 -10.77 15.99
CA GLU A 209 17.72 -11.99 16.49
C GLU A 209 17.37 -12.35 17.94
N ARG A 210 16.91 -11.37 18.75
CA ARG A 210 16.52 -11.55 20.16
C ARG A 210 15.02 -11.79 20.35
N VAL A 211 14.24 -11.77 19.29
CA VAL A 211 12.81 -12.12 19.34
C VAL A 211 12.70 -13.64 19.32
N THR A 212 12.02 -14.23 20.29
CA THR A 212 11.86 -15.69 20.36
C THR A 212 10.88 -16.18 19.28
N ARG A 213 10.90 -17.48 18.97
CA ARG A 213 9.94 -18.07 18.02
C ARG A 213 8.49 -17.91 18.49
N ALA A 214 8.23 -18.08 19.78
CA ALA A 214 6.90 -17.86 20.37
C ALA A 214 6.46 -16.40 20.23
N GLN A 215 7.36 -15.45 20.45
CA GLN A 215 7.07 -14.03 20.20
C GLN A 215 6.83 -13.73 18.73
N CYS A 216 7.51 -14.40 17.79
CA CYS A 216 7.24 -14.26 16.37
C CYS A 216 5.83 -14.76 16.01
N ALA A 217 5.37 -15.87 16.58
CA ALA A 217 4.00 -16.35 16.40
C ALA A 217 2.98 -15.31 16.88
N THR A 218 3.12 -14.86 18.13
CA THR A 218 2.24 -13.82 18.69
C THR A 218 2.27 -12.51 17.84
N LEU A 219 3.43 -12.13 17.32
CA LEU A 219 3.57 -10.92 16.49
C LEU A 219 2.89 -11.09 15.13
N LEU A 220 2.99 -12.25 14.49
CA LEU A 220 2.32 -12.53 13.23
C LEU A 220 0.80 -12.51 13.41
N ASP A 221 0.28 -13.13 14.46
CA ASP A 221 -1.14 -13.13 14.79
C ASP A 221 -1.65 -11.70 15.06
N ALA A 222 -0.92 -10.93 15.86
CA ALA A 222 -1.23 -9.54 16.14
C ALA A 222 -1.21 -8.66 14.87
N LEU A 223 -0.26 -8.89 13.98
CA LEU A 223 -0.15 -8.19 12.71
C LEU A 223 -1.32 -8.53 11.79
N ARG A 224 -1.66 -9.80 11.65
CA ARG A 224 -2.81 -10.24 10.87
C ARG A 224 -4.11 -9.66 11.39
N ALA A 225 -4.32 -9.72 12.70
CA ALA A 225 -5.52 -9.19 13.35
C ALA A 225 -5.69 -7.69 13.08
N VAL A 226 -4.62 -6.89 13.31
CA VAL A 226 -4.72 -5.42 13.11
C VAL A 226 -4.95 -5.05 11.65
N LEU A 227 -4.31 -5.76 10.70
CA LEU A 227 -4.51 -5.51 9.27
C LEU A 227 -5.94 -5.86 8.84
N THR A 228 -6.45 -7.01 9.27
CA THR A 228 -7.83 -7.45 8.94
C THR A 228 -8.87 -6.51 9.53
N GLU A 229 -8.73 -6.11 10.80
CA GLU A 229 -9.62 -5.11 11.44
C GLU A 229 -9.60 -3.79 10.68
N SER A 230 -8.43 -3.33 10.27
CA SER A 230 -8.32 -2.08 9.53
C SER A 230 -8.95 -2.16 8.14
N ILE A 231 -8.78 -3.28 7.41
CA ILE A 231 -9.45 -3.50 6.13
C ILE A 231 -10.97 -3.46 6.31
N ALA A 232 -11.49 -4.12 7.34
CA ALA A 232 -12.93 -4.13 7.64
C ALA A 232 -13.49 -2.72 7.93
N LEU A 233 -12.66 -1.83 8.49
CA LEU A 233 -12.99 -0.43 8.76
C LEU A 233 -12.50 0.53 7.64
N ARG A 234 -12.18 -0.01 6.45
CA ARG A 234 -11.78 0.75 5.26
C ARG A 234 -10.49 1.55 5.43
N GLY A 235 -9.54 1.07 6.28
CA GLY A 235 -8.26 1.71 6.52
C GLY A 235 -8.27 2.81 7.57
N THR A 236 -7.15 3.50 7.69
CA THR A 236 -6.90 4.56 8.68
C THR A 236 -6.80 5.92 8.02
N THR A 237 -7.75 6.82 8.26
CA THR A 237 -7.64 8.22 7.83
C THR A 237 -7.29 9.12 9.00
N PHE A 238 -6.09 9.70 8.97
CA PHE A 238 -5.77 10.86 9.82
C PHE A 238 -6.08 12.16 9.09
N ARG A 239 -5.57 12.34 7.87
CA ARG A 239 -5.67 13.58 7.11
C ARG A 239 -6.05 13.34 5.66
N ASP A 240 -5.18 12.70 4.89
CA ASP A 240 -5.20 12.77 3.43
C ASP A 240 -5.80 11.51 2.76
N TYR A 241 -5.71 10.34 3.40
CA TYR A 241 -6.23 9.11 2.81
C TYR A 241 -7.73 9.20 2.53
N ARG A 242 -8.08 8.78 1.32
CA ARG A 242 -9.45 8.56 0.86
C ARG A 242 -9.53 7.22 0.15
N ASP A 243 -10.66 6.52 0.26
CA ASP A 243 -10.96 5.36 -0.55
C ASP A 243 -11.32 5.77 -2.00
N ALA A 244 -11.67 4.82 -2.86
CA ALA A 244 -11.92 5.11 -4.26
C ALA A 244 -13.14 6.02 -4.52
N TYR A 245 -14.03 6.16 -3.57
CA TYR A 245 -15.22 7.03 -3.62
C TYR A 245 -15.06 8.33 -2.80
N GLY A 246 -13.86 8.62 -2.31
CA GLY A 246 -13.58 9.81 -1.51
C GLY A 246 -13.93 9.67 -0.03
N GLY A 247 -14.36 8.47 0.42
CA GLY A 247 -14.69 8.17 1.80
C GLY A 247 -13.47 8.10 2.73
N ARG A 248 -13.71 8.20 4.03
CA ARG A 248 -12.67 8.14 5.07
C ARG A 248 -12.66 6.75 5.73
N GLY A 249 -11.47 6.21 5.99
CA GLY A 249 -11.31 5.01 6.80
C GLY A 249 -11.55 5.27 8.29
N GLY A 250 -12.19 4.33 8.97
CA GLY A 250 -12.64 4.44 10.36
C GLY A 250 -11.67 3.88 11.40
N PHE A 251 -10.58 3.24 11.01
CA PHE A 251 -9.70 2.54 11.96
C PHE A 251 -8.94 3.48 12.91
N ALA A 252 -8.85 4.79 12.61
CA ALA A 252 -8.16 5.77 13.47
C ALA A 252 -8.67 5.75 14.92
N SER A 253 -9.97 5.54 15.17
CA SER A 253 -10.57 5.41 16.49
C SER A 253 -10.21 4.13 17.26
N ARG A 254 -9.60 3.16 16.60
CA ARG A 254 -9.19 1.87 17.17
C ARG A 254 -7.71 1.79 17.51
N LEU A 255 -6.94 2.84 17.24
CA LEU A 255 -5.50 2.88 17.49
C LEU A 255 -5.19 2.84 18.98
N GLN A 256 -4.22 2.01 19.34
CA GLN A 256 -3.85 1.72 20.71
C GLN A 256 -2.45 2.26 21.08
N ALA A 257 -1.61 2.50 20.09
CA ALA A 257 -0.27 3.04 20.27
C ALA A 257 0.04 4.20 19.31
N TYR A 258 -0.15 3.99 18.00
CA TYR A 258 0.20 4.99 17.00
C TYR A 258 -0.59 6.30 17.19
N GLY A 259 0.14 7.42 17.22
CA GLY A 259 -0.46 8.75 17.41
C GLY A 259 -0.77 9.12 18.87
N ARG A 260 -0.60 8.18 19.81
CA ARG A 260 -0.99 8.34 21.22
C ARG A 260 0.19 8.58 22.19
N ALA A 261 1.25 9.20 21.70
CA ALA A 261 2.43 9.53 22.52
C ALA A 261 2.04 10.43 23.72
N GLY A 262 2.47 10.04 24.92
CA GLY A 262 2.15 10.75 26.17
C GLY A 262 0.81 10.34 26.80
N GLU A 263 -0.09 9.70 26.04
CA GLU A 263 -1.36 9.22 26.58
C GLU A 263 -1.19 7.94 27.41
N PRO A 264 -2.13 7.63 28.31
CA PRO A 264 -2.13 6.38 29.06
C PRO A 264 -2.22 5.16 28.15
N CYS A 265 -1.41 4.14 28.40
CA CYS A 265 -1.53 2.83 27.77
C CYS A 265 -2.88 2.20 28.14
N LEU A 266 -3.66 1.79 27.15
CA LEU A 266 -5.00 1.20 27.36
C LEU A 266 -4.96 -0.14 28.11
N ARG A 267 -3.77 -0.73 28.31
CA ARG A 267 -3.60 -2.01 29.03
C ARG A 267 -3.19 -1.82 30.49
N CYS A 268 -2.32 -0.84 30.80
CA CYS A 268 -1.71 -0.73 32.14
C CYS A 268 -1.68 0.70 32.69
N GLY A 269 -2.21 1.69 31.99
CA GLY A 269 -2.24 3.09 32.41
C GLY A 269 -0.90 3.84 32.30
N THR A 270 0.23 3.17 32.12
CA THR A 270 1.53 3.84 32.00
C THR A 270 1.58 4.72 30.75
N ALA A 271 2.12 5.93 30.87
CA ALA A 271 2.23 6.85 29.74
C ALA A 271 3.06 6.24 28.59
N LEU A 272 2.51 6.27 27.37
CA LEU A 272 3.17 5.82 26.16
C LEU A 272 4.34 6.73 25.82
N ARG A 273 5.50 6.16 25.52
CA ARG A 273 6.70 6.87 25.06
C ARG A 273 6.77 6.94 23.56
N ALA A 274 7.46 7.95 23.05
CA ALA A 274 7.74 8.10 21.63
C ALA A 274 9.21 8.38 21.34
N THR A 275 9.68 7.94 20.18
CA THR A 275 11.01 8.24 19.63
C THR A 275 10.96 8.33 18.12
N HIS A 276 11.94 8.97 17.51
CA HIS A 276 12.19 8.97 16.06
C HIS A 276 13.49 8.23 15.69
N SER A 277 14.14 7.57 16.65
CA SER A 277 15.43 6.89 16.44
C SER A 277 15.36 5.68 15.48
N ILE A 278 14.16 5.13 15.23
CA ILE A 278 13.98 4.02 14.30
C ILE A 278 13.57 4.59 12.94
N GLU A 279 14.51 4.65 12.03
CA GLU A 279 14.34 5.12 10.63
C GLU A 279 13.70 6.52 10.49
N GLY A 280 13.92 7.42 11.48
CA GLY A 280 13.34 8.75 11.47
C GLY A 280 11.82 8.81 11.60
N ARG A 281 11.16 7.67 11.88
CA ARG A 281 9.70 7.58 11.96
C ARG A 281 9.24 7.52 13.40
N GLN A 282 8.14 8.22 13.70
CA GLN A 282 7.55 8.17 15.03
C GLN A 282 7.27 6.71 15.44
N THR A 283 7.85 6.31 16.55
CA THR A 283 7.68 5.01 17.16
C THR A 283 7.08 5.23 18.54
N VAL A 284 5.90 4.66 18.78
CA VAL A 284 5.19 4.78 20.05
C VAL A 284 5.11 3.41 20.71
N TRP A 285 5.39 3.35 22.03
CA TRP A 285 5.34 2.09 22.77
C TRP A 285 5.05 2.31 24.27
N CYS A 286 4.54 1.28 24.94
CA CYS A 286 4.41 1.25 26.37
C CYS A 286 5.70 0.71 27.03
N PRO A 287 6.39 1.51 27.88
CA PRO A 287 7.63 1.04 28.52
C PRO A 287 7.42 -0.10 29.53
N ALA A 288 6.20 -0.23 30.07
CA ALA A 288 5.86 -1.30 31.03
C ALA A 288 5.41 -2.60 30.33
N CYS A 289 4.62 -2.50 29.24
CA CYS A 289 4.04 -3.68 28.59
C CYS A 289 4.95 -4.30 27.51
N GLN A 290 5.81 -3.49 26.85
CA GLN A 290 6.61 -3.93 25.72
C GLN A 290 8.08 -4.08 26.13
N THR A 291 8.48 -5.30 26.38
CA THR A 291 9.84 -5.67 26.83
C THR A 291 10.70 -6.25 25.71
#